data_e3ae8ccd21805f6e795d28b014c8d9a4
#
_entry.id   e3ae8ccd21805f6e795d28b014c8d9a4
#
_cell.length_a   1.000
_cell.length_b   1.000
_cell.length_c   1.000
_cell.angle_alpha   90.00
_cell.angle_beta   90.00
_cell.angle_gamma   90.00
#
_symmetry.space_group_name_H-M   'P 1'
#
loop_
_entity.id
_entity.type
_entity.pdbx_description
1 polymer ?
#
loop_
_entity_poly.entity_id
_entity_poly.type
_entity_poly.pdbx_seq_one_letter_code
_entity_poly.pdbx_strand_id
1 'polypeptide(L)'
;MKKTILTILILGYISAVFAQKQKTYCNPINVDYGYTPFESFTEWGKHRATADPVIVNYKGEFLLFSTNQWGYWHSSDMLNWKFIERKFLRPWNKTKDELCAPGVGIIGDTVVVFGSTYTKNFTLWGSTDPLGNKWFPLVDSLEIGGWDPAFFTDDDGKFYMYNGSSNNYPMYGVELDRKTFKPIGTRTPMYLLQSWRYGWQRFGEYMDDTFLDPFAEGAWMTKHNGKYYFQYGAPGTEFSGYSDGVVVGSKPLFYDSPYTPQSDPLSYKGGGFSRGAGHGATFQDNAKNYWHISTSIICVKNTWERRMGIWPTGFDKDDVMWTNTAFGDYPLYLPSERKENGPAGPGWMLINYKKPVTVSSTLGSFNANNAVDESIKTYWSAKTANSGEWIQTDLGSLATVNAIQINYADQDAEFIGKQTGIFHQYKILSSVDGKKWTTLVDKSQNKKDVPHDYIELEKPVKTRFIKLVNIHMPTGKFAISGLRVFGNCNGQKPDAVKNLIVLRTEKDKRSAYIKWPSVDNAFAYNLYYGTAPDKLYNCIMIHDFNEYWFKAMDSQKAYYFSIEAINENGVSAKTEVKKVD
;
A
#
# COMPACT_ATOMS: atom_id res chain seq x y z
N MET A 1 -40.02 27.30 -64.79
CA MET A 1 -39.32 27.76 -63.54
C MET A 1 -39.20 26.56 -62.60
N LYS A 2 -38.06 25.90 -62.60
CA LYS A 2 -37.73 24.79 -61.66
C LYS A 2 -36.91 25.35 -60.52
N LYS A 3 -37.42 25.29 -59.29
CA LYS A 3 -36.67 25.65 -58.07
C LYS A 3 -35.88 24.46 -57.61
N THR A 4 -34.56 24.58 -57.64
CA THR A 4 -33.63 23.61 -57.08
C THR A 4 -33.45 23.94 -55.59
N ILE A 5 -33.81 23.02 -54.71
CA ILE A 5 -33.57 23.12 -53.27
C ILE A 5 -32.20 22.48 -52.99
N LEU A 6 -31.27 23.29 -52.54
CA LEU A 6 -29.90 22.84 -52.12
C LEU A 6 -29.99 22.45 -50.63
N THR A 7 -29.93 21.15 -50.35
CA THR A 7 -29.86 20.63 -48.98
C THR A 7 -28.38 20.56 -48.56
N ILE A 8 -27.98 21.43 -47.63
CA ILE A 8 -26.66 21.42 -47.04
C ILE A 8 -26.68 20.41 -45.89
N LEU A 9 -26.00 19.27 -46.08
CA LEU A 9 -25.69 18.31 -45.00
C LEU A 9 -24.53 18.86 -44.17
N ILE A 10 -24.81 19.30 -42.95
CA ILE A 10 -23.77 19.61 -41.96
C ILE A 10 -23.39 18.27 -41.28
N LEU A 11 -22.25 17.70 -41.72
CA LEU A 11 -21.61 16.61 -41.02
C LEU A 11 -20.93 17.18 -39.76
N GLY A 12 -21.58 17.05 -38.63
CA GLY A 12 -20.96 17.29 -37.32
C GLY A 12 -19.91 16.22 -37.04
N TYR A 13 -18.66 16.57 -37.15
CA TYR A 13 -17.56 15.75 -36.59
C TYR A 13 -17.69 15.78 -35.07
N ILE A 14 -18.22 14.71 -34.49
CA ILE A 14 -18.09 14.41 -33.07
C ILE A 14 -16.65 13.88 -32.93
N SER A 15 -15.71 14.74 -32.60
CA SER A 15 -14.40 14.34 -32.13
C SER A 15 -14.62 13.64 -30.79
N ALA A 16 -14.67 12.30 -30.79
CA ALA A 16 -14.51 11.55 -29.55
C ALA A 16 -13.10 11.83 -29.05
N VAL A 17 -12.98 12.72 -28.08
CA VAL A 17 -11.76 12.90 -27.31
C VAL A 17 -11.62 11.64 -26.49
N PHE A 18 -10.83 10.68 -26.99
CA PHE A 18 -10.37 9.58 -26.18
C PHE A 18 -9.45 10.18 -25.13
N ALA A 19 -9.93 10.33 -23.89
CA ALA A 19 -9.07 10.66 -22.78
C ALA A 19 -7.90 9.64 -22.76
N GLN A 20 -6.68 10.13 -22.66
CA GLN A 20 -5.50 9.25 -22.54
C GLN A 20 -5.71 8.37 -21.33
N LYS A 21 -5.64 7.04 -21.50
CA LYS A 21 -5.80 6.09 -20.41
C LYS A 21 -4.64 6.28 -19.42
N GLN A 22 -4.98 6.48 -18.16
CA GLN A 22 -3.99 6.56 -17.07
C GLN A 22 -3.14 5.29 -17.03
N LYS A 23 -1.84 5.44 -16.87
CA LYS A 23 -0.84 4.35 -16.95
C LYS A 23 -0.16 4.05 -15.64
N THR A 24 -0.30 4.95 -14.68
CA THR A 24 0.35 4.88 -13.38
C THR A 24 -0.64 5.00 -12.23
N TYR A 25 -0.20 4.57 -11.05
CA TYR A 25 -0.91 4.75 -9.78
C TYR A 25 0.09 5.19 -8.70
N CYS A 26 -0.40 5.58 -7.53
CA CYS A 26 0.42 5.97 -6.39
C CYS A 26 -0.15 5.39 -5.10
N ASN A 27 0.72 4.92 -4.21
CA ASN A 27 0.33 4.47 -2.88
C ASN A 27 0.20 5.66 -1.89
N PRO A 28 -0.69 5.59 -0.87
CA PRO A 28 -1.72 4.57 -0.70
C PRO A 28 -2.71 4.56 -1.86
N ILE A 29 -3.25 3.37 -2.18
CA ILE A 29 -4.21 3.25 -3.28
C ILE A 29 -5.50 4.03 -2.99
N ASN A 30 -6.09 4.60 -4.03
CA ASN A 30 -7.31 5.39 -3.91
C ASN A 30 -8.57 4.52 -3.99
N VAL A 31 -9.04 4.08 -2.84
CA VAL A 31 -10.38 3.46 -2.69
C VAL A 31 -11.18 4.25 -1.67
N ASP A 32 -12.49 4.13 -1.70
CA ASP A 32 -13.40 4.76 -0.77
C ASP A 32 -13.40 4.02 0.59
N TYR A 33 -12.29 4.14 1.32
CA TYR A 33 -12.11 3.54 2.65
C TYR A 33 -13.26 3.86 3.59
N GLY A 34 -13.77 2.85 4.31
CA GLY A 34 -14.70 3.06 5.42
C GLY A 34 -14.03 3.73 6.62
N TYR A 35 -14.83 4.37 7.43
CA TYR A 35 -14.40 4.87 8.75
C TYR A 35 -14.39 3.72 9.75
N THR A 36 -13.60 3.82 10.82
CA THR A 36 -13.62 2.78 11.85
C THR A 36 -15.04 2.62 12.39
N PRO A 37 -15.55 1.38 12.48
CA PRO A 37 -16.88 1.11 13.01
C PRO A 37 -16.92 1.05 14.54
N PHE A 38 -15.74 1.00 15.19
CA PHE A 38 -15.63 0.80 16.63
C PHE A 38 -15.48 2.14 17.37
N GLU A 39 -16.46 2.50 18.20
CA GLU A 39 -16.40 3.71 19.03
C GLU A 39 -15.16 3.73 19.94
N SER A 40 -14.74 2.56 20.45
CA SER A 40 -13.52 2.43 21.27
C SER A 40 -12.24 2.82 20.55
N PHE A 41 -12.25 2.93 19.22
CA PHE A 41 -11.08 3.31 18.42
C PHE A 41 -11.13 4.78 17.95
N THR A 42 -12.06 5.57 18.49
CA THR A 42 -12.26 6.97 18.10
C THR A 42 -11.85 7.98 19.19
N GLU A 43 -11.06 7.55 20.16
CA GLU A 43 -10.62 8.39 21.28
C GLU A 43 -9.97 9.71 20.82
N TRP A 44 -9.13 9.65 19.78
CA TRP A 44 -8.46 10.83 19.21
C TRP A 44 -9.16 11.37 17.95
N GLY A 45 -10.40 10.99 17.74
CA GLY A 45 -11.24 11.40 16.63
C GLY A 45 -11.54 10.28 15.66
N LYS A 46 -12.67 10.42 14.97
CA LYS A 46 -13.11 9.48 13.94
C LYS A 46 -12.20 9.56 12.72
N HIS A 47 -11.93 8.42 12.11
CA HIS A 47 -10.97 8.30 11.02
C HIS A 47 -11.31 7.12 10.10
N ARG A 48 -10.82 7.18 8.86
CA ARG A 48 -10.87 6.03 7.94
C ARG A 48 -9.88 4.97 8.41
N ALA A 49 -10.29 3.71 8.32
CA ALA A 49 -9.43 2.59 8.69
C ALA A 49 -9.73 1.36 7.85
N THR A 50 -8.67 0.69 7.44
CA THR A 50 -8.69 -0.67 6.89
C THR A 50 -7.33 -1.31 7.05
N ALA A 51 -7.24 -2.62 6.84
CA ALA A 51 -5.97 -3.36 6.86
C ALA A 51 -6.15 -4.75 6.26
N ASP A 52 -5.09 -5.55 6.32
CA ASP A 52 -5.13 -6.99 6.07
C ASP A 52 -5.75 -7.30 4.69
N PRO A 53 -5.25 -6.64 3.63
CA PRO A 53 -5.89 -6.73 2.34
C PRO A 53 -5.55 -8.02 1.59
N VAL A 54 -6.54 -8.55 0.88
CA VAL A 54 -6.38 -9.65 -0.05
C VAL A 54 -6.95 -9.27 -1.40
N ILE A 55 -6.17 -9.44 -2.47
CA ILE A 55 -6.68 -9.40 -3.84
C ILE A 55 -6.66 -10.80 -4.42
N VAL A 56 -7.79 -11.20 -4.99
CA VAL A 56 -7.88 -12.40 -5.83
C VAL A 56 -8.23 -12.01 -7.26
N ASN A 57 -7.56 -12.65 -8.23
CA ASN A 57 -7.90 -12.54 -9.65
C ASN A 57 -8.90 -13.63 -9.99
N TYR A 58 -10.16 -13.26 -10.15
CA TYR A 58 -11.24 -14.18 -10.47
C TYR A 58 -11.73 -13.95 -11.91
N LYS A 59 -11.42 -14.86 -12.80
CA LYS A 59 -11.80 -14.83 -14.24
C LYS A 59 -11.36 -13.53 -14.94
N GLY A 60 -10.20 -13.00 -14.58
CA GLY A 60 -9.64 -11.77 -15.15
C GLY A 60 -10.07 -10.47 -14.46
N GLU A 61 -10.94 -10.56 -13.44
CA GLU A 61 -11.43 -9.46 -12.63
C GLU A 61 -10.82 -9.50 -11.23
N PHE A 62 -10.44 -8.36 -10.68
CA PHE A 62 -9.80 -8.25 -9.38
C PHE A 62 -10.83 -7.95 -8.30
N LEU A 63 -10.82 -8.79 -7.25
CA LEU A 63 -11.65 -8.59 -6.07
C LEU A 63 -10.74 -8.28 -4.88
N LEU A 64 -10.93 -7.13 -4.25
CA LEU A 64 -10.17 -6.67 -3.09
C LEU A 64 -11.03 -6.73 -1.84
N PHE A 65 -10.59 -7.51 -0.86
CA PHE A 65 -11.19 -7.62 0.47
C PHE A 65 -10.23 -7.02 1.50
N SER A 66 -10.77 -6.44 2.56
CA SER A 66 -9.96 -5.97 3.69
C SER A 66 -10.79 -5.80 4.96
N THR A 67 -10.11 -5.67 6.08
CA THR A 67 -10.68 -5.57 7.43
C THR A 67 -11.74 -4.46 7.52
N ASN A 68 -12.90 -4.82 8.07
CA ASN A 68 -13.98 -3.93 8.53
C ASN A 68 -14.59 -3.00 7.46
N GLN A 69 -14.66 -3.43 6.20
CA GLN A 69 -15.13 -2.60 5.11
C GLN A 69 -16.61 -2.82 4.72
N TRP A 70 -17.36 -3.69 5.37
CA TRP A 70 -18.77 -4.01 5.07
C TRP A 70 -19.03 -4.48 3.63
N GLY A 71 -18.00 -4.83 2.92
CA GLY A 71 -18.03 -5.26 1.55
C GLY A 71 -16.64 -5.51 0.98
N TYR A 72 -16.54 -5.40 -0.31
CA TYR A 72 -15.31 -5.59 -1.07
C TYR A 72 -15.33 -4.71 -2.31
N TRP A 73 -14.17 -4.52 -2.94
CA TRP A 73 -14.07 -3.77 -4.17
C TRP A 73 -13.82 -4.71 -5.36
N HIS A 74 -14.31 -4.29 -6.49
CA HIS A 74 -14.06 -4.89 -7.80
C HIS A 74 -13.33 -3.90 -8.70
N SER A 75 -12.39 -4.39 -9.50
CA SER A 75 -11.70 -3.65 -10.56
C SER A 75 -11.29 -4.58 -11.69
N SER A 76 -11.34 -4.09 -12.93
CA SER A 76 -10.78 -4.78 -14.11
C SER A 76 -9.35 -4.34 -14.44
N ASP A 77 -8.85 -3.26 -13.81
CA ASP A 77 -7.58 -2.62 -14.13
C ASP A 77 -6.69 -2.31 -12.92
N MET A 78 -7.14 -2.64 -11.69
CA MET A 78 -6.48 -2.33 -10.41
C MET A 78 -6.33 -0.81 -10.13
N LEU A 79 -6.95 0.04 -10.92
CA LEU A 79 -6.98 1.49 -10.78
C LEU A 79 -8.36 1.99 -10.36
N ASN A 80 -9.37 1.56 -11.10
CA ASN A 80 -10.75 1.98 -10.89
C ASN A 80 -11.49 0.93 -10.06
N TRP A 81 -11.58 1.18 -8.75
CA TRP A 81 -12.23 0.30 -7.81
C TRP A 81 -13.69 0.71 -7.60
N LYS A 82 -14.60 -0.27 -7.64
CA LYS A 82 -16.02 -0.11 -7.35
C LYS A 82 -16.37 -0.93 -6.12
N PHE A 83 -16.89 -0.29 -5.10
CA PHE A 83 -17.34 -0.97 -3.88
C PHE A 83 -18.62 -1.78 -4.13
N ILE A 84 -18.65 -2.98 -3.58
CA ILE A 84 -19.80 -3.88 -3.54
C ILE A 84 -20.11 -4.17 -2.08
N GLU A 85 -21.26 -3.69 -1.59
CA GLU A 85 -21.71 -3.96 -0.22
C GLU A 85 -21.99 -5.47 -0.07
N ARG A 86 -21.38 -6.11 0.93
CA ARG A 86 -21.57 -7.55 1.15
C ARG A 86 -23.00 -7.88 1.58
N LYS A 87 -23.55 -8.98 1.05
CA LYS A 87 -24.83 -9.54 1.43
C LYS A 87 -24.71 -10.77 2.34
N PHE A 88 -23.51 -11.25 2.55
CA PHE A 88 -23.24 -12.43 3.37
C PHE A 88 -23.07 -12.05 4.84
N LEU A 89 -24.17 -11.96 5.55
CA LEU A 89 -24.21 -11.73 7.00
C LEU A 89 -25.00 -12.85 7.67
N ARG A 90 -24.63 -13.18 8.90
CA ARG A 90 -25.47 -14.03 9.75
C ARG A 90 -26.70 -13.24 10.19
N PRO A 91 -27.90 -13.86 10.23
CA PRO A 91 -29.10 -13.18 10.69
C PRO A 91 -29.02 -12.63 12.10
N TRP A 92 -28.20 -13.24 12.96
CA TRP A 92 -27.98 -12.83 14.36
C TRP A 92 -26.79 -11.87 14.54
N ASN A 93 -25.99 -11.65 13.51
CA ASN A 93 -24.88 -10.71 13.58
C ASN A 93 -25.42 -9.29 13.46
N LYS A 94 -25.36 -8.53 14.55
CA LYS A 94 -25.85 -7.16 14.63
C LYS A 94 -24.86 -6.14 14.08
N THR A 95 -23.57 -6.50 13.99
CA THR A 95 -22.52 -5.63 13.47
C THR A 95 -22.17 -6.05 12.05
N LYS A 96 -22.18 -5.10 11.12
CA LYS A 96 -21.81 -5.32 9.71
C LYS A 96 -20.30 -5.50 9.50
N ASP A 97 -19.51 -5.40 10.54
CA ASP A 97 -18.08 -5.16 10.51
C ASP A 97 -17.25 -6.31 11.04
N GLU A 98 -17.87 -7.37 11.50
CA GLU A 98 -17.16 -8.54 12.01
C GLU A 98 -16.51 -9.37 10.90
N LEU A 99 -15.72 -8.73 10.07
CA LEU A 99 -14.85 -9.38 9.11
C LEU A 99 -13.48 -8.73 9.17
N CYS A 100 -12.69 -9.14 10.16
CA CYS A 100 -11.29 -8.77 10.26
C CYS A 100 -10.43 -9.77 9.50
N ALA A 101 -9.35 -9.31 8.88
CA ALA A 101 -8.40 -10.13 8.16
C ALA A 101 -9.07 -11.19 7.26
N PRO A 102 -9.78 -10.78 6.20
CA PRO A 102 -10.54 -11.71 5.39
C PRO A 102 -9.63 -12.69 4.66
N GLY A 103 -9.81 -14.00 4.92
CA GLY A 103 -9.26 -15.07 4.11
C GLY A 103 -10.09 -15.27 2.86
N VAL A 104 -9.47 -15.12 1.70
CA VAL A 104 -10.15 -15.28 0.41
C VAL A 104 -9.38 -16.27 -0.45
N GLY A 105 -10.09 -17.18 -1.11
CA GLY A 105 -9.49 -18.15 -2.02
C GLY A 105 -10.42 -18.49 -3.17
N ILE A 106 -9.95 -19.33 -4.08
CA ILE A 106 -10.73 -19.80 -5.22
C ILE A 106 -10.67 -21.33 -5.27
N ILE A 107 -11.82 -21.98 -5.31
CA ILE A 107 -11.97 -23.43 -5.49
C ILE A 107 -12.76 -23.67 -6.77
N GLY A 108 -12.11 -24.12 -7.83
CA GLY A 108 -12.74 -24.23 -9.14
C GLY A 108 -13.31 -22.88 -9.59
N ASP A 109 -14.61 -22.78 -9.75
CA ASP A 109 -15.34 -21.56 -10.14
C ASP A 109 -15.87 -20.74 -8.95
N THR A 110 -15.56 -21.13 -7.72
CA THR A 110 -16.13 -20.53 -6.53
C THR A 110 -15.09 -19.69 -5.80
N VAL A 111 -15.37 -18.41 -5.61
CA VAL A 111 -14.66 -17.57 -4.64
C VAL A 111 -15.16 -17.91 -3.25
N VAL A 112 -14.26 -18.22 -2.33
CA VAL A 112 -14.58 -18.51 -0.93
C VAL A 112 -14.07 -17.40 -0.03
N VAL A 113 -14.87 -17.03 0.98
CA VAL A 113 -14.53 -15.97 1.94
C VAL A 113 -14.80 -16.45 3.36
N PHE A 114 -13.82 -16.26 4.21
CA PHE A 114 -13.89 -16.45 5.65
C PHE A 114 -13.14 -15.29 6.33
N GLY A 115 -13.30 -15.09 7.62
CA GLY A 115 -12.55 -14.03 8.30
C GLY A 115 -12.53 -14.23 9.81
N SER A 116 -11.64 -13.49 10.44
CA SER A 116 -11.59 -13.37 11.87
C SER A 116 -12.80 -12.60 12.36
N THR A 117 -13.40 -13.04 13.45
CA THR A 117 -14.55 -12.39 14.05
C THR A 117 -14.48 -12.53 15.56
N TYR A 118 -14.97 -11.53 16.28
CA TYR A 118 -15.13 -11.57 17.73
C TYR A 118 -16.29 -12.46 18.17
N THR A 119 -17.19 -12.84 17.25
CA THR A 119 -18.22 -13.84 17.51
C THR A 119 -17.74 -15.23 17.09
N LYS A 120 -18.08 -16.24 17.87
CA LYS A 120 -17.78 -17.63 17.53
C LYS A 120 -18.50 -18.05 16.25
N ASN A 121 -17.84 -18.87 15.44
CA ASN A 121 -18.42 -19.58 14.31
C ASN A 121 -18.84 -18.72 13.12
N PHE A 122 -17.90 -18.06 12.47
CA PHE A 122 -18.15 -17.39 11.20
C PHE A 122 -18.44 -18.41 10.09
N THR A 123 -19.44 -18.13 9.26
CA THR A 123 -19.81 -18.96 8.11
C THR A 123 -18.75 -18.85 7.02
N LEU A 124 -18.41 -19.98 6.40
CA LEU A 124 -17.65 -19.95 5.14
C LEU A 124 -18.62 -19.66 3.99
N TRP A 125 -18.39 -18.57 3.29
CA TRP A 125 -19.23 -18.13 2.19
C TRP A 125 -18.60 -18.46 0.84
N GLY A 126 -19.42 -18.83 -0.13
CA GLY A 126 -19.03 -19.08 -1.51
C GLY A 126 -19.81 -18.21 -2.49
N SER A 127 -19.18 -17.90 -3.64
CA SER A 127 -19.81 -17.19 -4.74
C SER A 127 -19.25 -17.66 -6.08
N THR A 128 -20.13 -17.98 -7.03
CA THR A 128 -19.79 -18.15 -8.45
C THR A 128 -20.08 -16.89 -9.28
N ASP A 129 -20.71 -15.90 -8.66
CA ASP A 129 -21.01 -14.59 -9.25
C ASP A 129 -20.78 -13.46 -8.21
N PRO A 130 -19.50 -13.25 -7.80
CA PRO A 130 -19.19 -12.20 -6.81
C PRO A 130 -19.45 -10.79 -7.35
N LEU A 131 -19.35 -10.56 -8.66
CA LEU A 131 -19.68 -9.26 -9.27
C LEU A 131 -21.17 -8.95 -9.21
N GLY A 132 -22.01 -9.97 -9.39
CA GLY A 132 -23.46 -9.89 -9.15
C GLY A 132 -23.85 -9.96 -7.68
N ASN A 133 -22.87 -10.02 -6.77
CA ASN A 133 -23.07 -10.07 -5.32
C ASN A 133 -23.98 -11.22 -4.87
N LYS A 134 -23.81 -12.39 -5.50
CA LYS A 134 -24.59 -13.60 -5.18
C LYS A 134 -23.75 -14.55 -4.33
N TRP A 135 -24.08 -14.63 -3.06
CA TRP A 135 -23.36 -15.43 -2.07
C TRP A 135 -24.26 -16.48 -1.45
N PHE A 136 -23.67 -17.63 -1.12
CA PHE A 136 -24.33 -18.72 -0.45
C PHE A 136 -23.42 -19.33 0.64
N PRO A 137 -23.98 -19.83 1.73
CA PRO A 137 -23.19 -20.51 2.75
C PRO A 137 -22.69 -21.85 2.23
N LEU A 138 -21.40 -22.11 2.41
CA LEU A 138 -20.79 -23.42 2.14
C LEU A 138 -20.90 -24.32 3.37
N VAL A 139 -20.51 -23.78 4.52
CA VAL A 139 -20.72 -24.39 5.83
C VAL A 139 -21.03 -23.28 6.85
N ASP A 140 -21.89 -23.59 7.83
CA ASP A 140 -22.31 -22.62 8.84
C ASP A 140 -21.17 -22.18 9.74
N SER A 141 -20.17 -23.04 9.93
CA SER A 141 -19.02 -22.78 10.76
C SER A 141 -17.87 -23.71 10.38
N LEU A 142 -16.67 -23.17 10.26
CA LEU A 142 -15.47 -23.99 10.18
C LEU A 142 -15.15 -24.55 11.59
N GLU A 143 -14.85 -25.85 11.66
CA GLU A 143 -14.43 -26.51 12.90
C GLU A 143 -13.06 -26.02 13.40
N ILE A 144 -12.30 -25.38 12.50
CA ILE A 144 -10.98 -24.81 12.80
C ILE A 144 -11.17 -23.36 13.19
N GLY A 145 -10.97 -23.07 14.46
CA GLY A 145 -10.82 -21.71 14.95
C GLY A 145 -9.45 -21.13 14.57
N GLY A 146 -9.37 -19.84 14.42
CA GLY A 146 -8.11 -19.14 14.24
C GLY A 146 -8.31 -17.77 13.61
N TRP A 147 -7.47 -16.83 14.03
CA TRP A 147 -7.40 -15.51 13.47
C TRP A 147 -6.55 -15.50 12.20
N ASP A 148 -6.79 -14.54 11.34
CA ASP A 148 -6.06 -14.24 10.14
C ASP A 148 -5.95 -15.44 9.19
N PRO A 149 -7.12 -15.96 8.73
CA PRO A 149 -7.16 -17.10 7.84
C PRO A 149 -6.69 -16.72 6.43
N ALA A 150 -6.04 -17.65 5.76
CA ALA A 150 -5.75 -17.59 4.33
C ALA A 150 -6.07 -18.93 3.67
N PHE A 151 -6.47 -18.88 2.42
CA PHE A 151 -6.77 -20.09 1.65
C PHE A 151 -5.82 -20.25 0.48
N PHE A 152 -5.48 -21.50 0.19
CA PHE A 152 -4.64 -21.86 -0.94
C PHE A 152 -5.19 -23.14 -1.62
N THR A 153 -5.38 -23.07 -2.92
CA THR A 153 -5.68 -24.24 -3.74
C THR A 153 -4.43 -24.62 -4.51
N ASP A 154 -3.94 -25.83 -4.30
CA ASP A 154 -2.76 -26.34 -5.00
C ASP A 154 -3.09 -26.87 -6.40
N ASP A 155 -2.08 -27.10 -7.24
CA ASP A 155 -2.22 -27.58 -8.62
C ASP A 155 -2.87 -28.97 -8.70
N ASP A 156 -2.71 -29.81 -7.67
CA ASP A 156 -3.38 -31.12 -7.56
C ASP A 156 -4.85 -31.00 -7.11
N GLY A 157 -5.30 -29.77 -6.89
CA GLY A 157 -6.65 -29.45 -6.47
C GLY A 157 -6.90 -29.57 -4.97
N LYS A 158 -5.94 -29.91 -4.15
CA LYS A 158 -6.07 -29.89 -2.70
C LYS A 158 -6.27 -28.47 -2.21
N PHE A 159 -7.00 -28.33 -1.11
CA PHE A 159 -7.36 -27.06 -0.53
C PHE A 159 -6.81 -26.93 0.88
N TYR A 160 -6.12 -25.85 1.14
CA TYR A 160 -5.44 -25.60 2.41
C TYR A 160 -5.95 -24.31 3.07
N MET A 161 -5.97 -24.33 4.39
CA MET A 161 -6.18 -23.15 5.22
C MET A 161 -4.95 -22.91 6.07
N TYR A 162 -4.49 -21.67 6.12
CA TYR A 162 -3.44 -21.20 7.03
C TYR A 162 -4.03 -20.16 7.95
N ASN A 163 -3.54 -20.08 9.18
CA ASN A 163 -3.98 -19.08 10.14
C ASN A 163 -2.97 -18.91 11.29
N GLY A 164 -3.13 -17.85 12.05
CA GLY A 164 -2.37 -17.57 13.25
C GLY A 164 -2.22 -16.07 13.48
N SER A 165 -2.36 -15.68 14.73
CA SER A 165 -2.29 -14.31 15.20
C SER A 165 -1.89 -14.35 16.66
N SER A 166 -0.57 -14.24 16.98
CA SER A 166 -0.07 -14.47 18.32
C SER A 166 1.36 -13.98 18.52
N ASN A 167 1.69 -13.62 19.76
CA ASN A 167 3.08 -13.41 20.20
C ASN A 167 3.80 -14.73 20.53
N ASN A 168 3.08 -15.79 20.94
CA ASN A 168 3.68 -16.95 21.58
C ASN A 168 3.46 -18.27 20.82
N TYR A 169 2.47 -18.31 19.94
CA TYR A 169 2.11 -19.53 19.21
C TYR A 169 2.54 -19.43 17.75
N PRO A 170 2.94 -20.56 17.16
CA PRO A 170 3.26 -20.58 15.73
C PRO A 170 2.01 -20.32 14.89
N MET A 171 2.22 -19.89 13.68
CA MET A 171 1.22 -19.95 12.63
C MET A 171 1.02 -21.40 12.18
N TYR A 172 -0.18 -21.73 11.72
CA TYR A 172 -0.56 -23.10 11.42
C TYR A 172 -1.10 -23.24 10.00
N GLY A 173 -1.01 -24.45 9.47
CA GLY A 173 -1.64 -24.86 8.21
C GLY A 173 -2.35 -26.20 8.38
N VAL A 174 -3.39 -26.44 7.55
CA VAL A 174 -4.11 -27.71 7.50
C VAL A 174 -4.74 -27.88 6.13
N GLU A 175 -4.80 -29.13 5.63
CA GLU A 175 -5.58 -29.48 4.45
C GLU A 175 -7.08 -29.58 4.83
N LEU A 176 -7.95 -29.06 3.97
CA LEU A 176 -9.40 -29.14 4.12
C LEU A 176 -10.01 -30.03 3.04
N ASP A 177 -10.97 -30.86 3.43
CA ASP A 177 -11.82 -31.56 2.46
C ASP A 177 -12.63 -30.54 1.65
N ARG A 178 -12.54 -30.60 0.33
CA ARG A 178 -13.17 -29.61 -0.57
C ARG A 178 -14.70 -29.60 -0.58
N LYS A 179 -15.34 -30.64 -0.08
CA LYS A 179 -16.81 -30.76 -0.05
C LYS A 179 -17.39 -30.42 1.31
N THR A 180 -16.72 -30.89 2.36
CA THR A 180 -17.20 -30.74 3.74
C THR A 180 -16.49 -29.61 4.48
N PHE A 181 -15.34 -29.14 3.97
CA PHE A 181 -14.44 -28.16 4.59
C PHE A 181 -13.94 -28.60 5.98
N LYS A 182 -14.01 -29.89 6.26
CA LYS A 182 -13.43 -30.46 7.48
C LYS A 182 -11.93 -30.63 7.33
N PRO A 183 -11.17 -30.49 8.41
CA PRO A 183 -9.73 -30.74 8.39
C PRO A 183 -9.40 -32.17 8.04
N ILE A 184 -8.41 -32.35 7.18
CA ILE A 184 -7.79 -33.64 6.87
C ILE A 184 -6.46 -33.70 7.63
N GLY A 185 -6.38 -34.55 8.62
CA GLY A 185 -5.23 -34.65 9.50
C GLY A 185 -5.18 -33.60 10.59
N THR A 186 -4.00 -33.38 11.17
CA THR A 186 -3.75 -32.45 12.26
C THR A 186 -3.23 -31.10 11.74
N ARG A 187 -3.52 -30.02 12.46
CA ARG A 187 -2.92 -28.70 12.21
C ARG A 187 -1.40 -28.81 12.33
N THR A 188 -0.71 -28.32 11.32
CA THR A 188 0.74 -28.33 11.22
C THR A 188 1.29 -26.96 11.60
N PRO A 189 2.24 -26.85 12.57
CA PRO A 189 2.97 -25.60 12.78
C PRO A 189 3.77 -25.23 11.53
N MET A 190 3.56 -24.01 11.04
CA MET A 190 4.24 -23.50 9.84
C MET A 190 5.48 -22.70 10.21
N TYR A 191 5.33 -21.72 11.09
CA TYR A 191 6.42 -20.84 11.49
C TYR A 191 6.16 -20.19 12.84
N LEU A 192 7.23 -20.01 13.62
CA LEU A 192 7.29 -19.17 14.81
C LEU A 192 8.39 -18.15 14.63
N LEU A 193 8.14 -16.89 15.02
CA LEU A 193 9.12 -15.82 14.88
C LEU A 193 10.43 -16.12 15.60
N GLN A 194 11.52 -15.67 15.00
CA GLN A 194 12.89 -15.85 15.48
C GLN A 194 13.59 -14.49 15.65
N SER A 195 12.99 -13.62 16.47
CA SER A 195 13.48 -12.25 16.71
C SER A 195 14.89 -12.21 17.31
N TRP A 196 15.32 -13.30 17.96
CA TRP A 196 16.70 -13.49 18.42
C TRP A 196 17.71 -13.56 17.26
N ARG A 197 17.27 -13.94 16.07
CA ARG A 197 18.09 -14.04 14.87
C ARG A 197 17.81 -12.90 13.88
N TYR A 198 16.53 -12.67 13.52
CA TYR A 198 16.12 -11.69 12.54
C TYR A 198 15.74 -10.38 13.21
N GLY A 199 16.54 -9.35 13.00
CA GLY A 199 16.33 -8.05 13.64
C GLY A 199 15.01 -7.41 13.29
N TRP A 200 14.55 -7.55 12.03
CA TRP A 200 13.29 -6.97 11.56
C TRP A 200 12.04 -7.58 12.22
N GLN A 201 12.17 -8.78 12.84
CA GLN A 201 11.08 -9.40 13.59
C GLN A 201 10.96 -8.89 15.04
N ARG A 202 11.84 -8.01 15.49
CA ARG A 202 11.79 -7.49 16.88
C ARG A 202 10.64 -6.51 17.04
N PHE A 203 9.99 -6.59 18.18
CA PHE A 203 8.91 -5.69 18.57
C PHE A 203 9.39 -4.24 18.70
N GLY A 204 8.45 -3.28 18.66
CA GLY A 204 8.69 -1.86 18.86
C GLY A 204 8.94 -1.06 17.58
N GLU A 205 8.69 0.25 17.64
CA GLU A 205 8.81 1.20 16.51
C GLU A 205 10.22 1.22 15.90
N TYR A 206 11.24 0.92 16.70
CA TYR A 206 12.64 0.91 16.27
C TYR A 206 13.23 -0.49 16.18
N MET A 207 12.43 -1.55 16.24
CA MET A 207 12.90 -2.96 16.22
C MET A 207 13.94 -3.24 17.31
N ASP A 208 13.74 -2.77 18.53
CA ASP A 208 14.68 -2.87 19.63
C ASP A 208 14.07 -3.23 20.98
N ASP A 209 12.79 -3.46 21.05
CA ASP A 209 12.17 -3.99 22.26
C ASP A 209 12.63 -5.43 22.49
N THR A 210 13.15 -5.68 23.68
CA THR A 210 13.65 -7.00 24.11
C THR A 210 12.81 -7.61 25.23
N PHE A 211 11.74 -6.93 25.67
CA PHE A 211 10.88 -7.39 26.75
C PHE A 211 9.59 -8.01 26.23
N LEU A 212 9.06 -7.50 25.12
CA LEU A 212 7.84 -7.99 24.52
C LEU A 212 8.15 -8.90 23.33
N ASP A 213 7.45 -10.03 23.28
CA ASP A 213 7.52 -10.92 22.13
C ASP A 213 6.82 -10.28 20.92
N PRO A 214 7.43 -10.37 19.74
CA PRO A 214 6.85 -9.85 18.52
C PRO A 214 5.58 -10.62 18.15
N PHE A 215 4.68 -9.93 17.45
CA PHE A 215 3.41 -10.49 17.00
C PHE A 215 3.53 -11.02 15.56
N ALA A 216 3.14 -12.28 15.37
CA ALA A 216 3.03 -12.91 14.05
C ALA A 216 1.56 -13.01 13.64
N GLU A 217 1.25 -12.64 12.41
CA GLU A 217 -0.10 -12.68 11.85
C GLU A 217 -0.07 -12.79 10.32
N GLY A 218 -1.22 -12.69 9.65
CA GLY A 218 -1.26 -12.46 8.22
C GLY A 218 -0.73 -13.59 7.37
N ALA A 219 -1.18 -14.82 7.62
CA ALA A 219 -0.81 -15.98 6.82
C ALA A 219 -1.16 -15.80 5.34
N TRP A 220 -0.27 -16.17 4.44
CA TRP A 220 -0.52 -16.28 3.01
C TRP A 220 0.35 -17.36 2.38
N MET A 221 -0.10 -18.00 1.29
CA MET A 221 0.70 -18.98 0.56
C MET A 221 0.77 -18.64 -0.92
N THR A 222 1.99 -18.65 -1.46
CA THR A 222 2.26 -18.51 -2.90
C THR A 222 3.07 -19.73 -3.36
N LYS A 223 2.77 -20.27 -4.53
CA LYS A 223 3.54 -21.35 -5.17
C LYS A 223 4.30 -20.80 -6.38
N HIS A 224 5.57 -21.14 -6.49
CA HIS A 224 6.41 -20.78 -7.62
C HIS A 224 7.46 -21.87 -7.87
N ASN A 225 7.65 -22.31 -9.11
CA ASN A 225 8.64 -23.33 -9.49
C ASN A 225 8.64 -24.59 -8.60
N GLY A 226 7.44 -25.06 -8.19
CA GLY A 226 7.29 -26.23 -7.33
C GLY A 226 7.66 -26.00 -5.86
N LYS A 227 8.02 -24.79 -5.47
CA LYS A 227 8.26 -24.39 -4.09
C LYS A 227 7.06 -23.63 -3.52
N TYR A 228 6.90 -23.70 -2.19
CA TYR A 228 5.83 -23.07 -1.43
C TYR A 228 6.40 -21.95 -0.56
N TYR A 229 5.87 -20.76 -0.73
CA TYR A 229 6.29 -19.53 -0.07
C TYR A 229 5.23 -19.12 0.93
N PHE A 230 5.42 -19.54 2.18
CA PHE A 230 4.55 -19.17 3.28
C PHE A 230 4.92 -17.78 3.77
N GLN A 231 4.00 -16.83 3.64
CA GLN A 231 4.18 -15.44 4.01
C GLN A 231 3.51 -15.17 5.36
N TYR A 232 4.01 -14.19 6.11
CA TYR A 232 3.50 -13.80 7.42
C TYR A 232 3.88 -12.36 7.74
N GLY A 233 3.02 -11.63 8.46
CA GLY A 233 3.26 -10.28 8.95
C GLY A 233 3.95 -10.27 10.31
N ALA A 234 4.89 -9.35 10.52
CA ALA A 234 5.57 -9.08 11.80
C ALA A 234 6.20 -7.67 11.78
N PRO A 235 6.61 -7.09 12.92
CA PRO A 235 6.46 -7.58 14.30
C PRO A 235 5.15 -7.13 14.99
N GLY A 236 4.36 -6.27 14.36
CA GLY A 236 3.12 -5.72 14.86
C GLY A 236 2.64 -4.54 14.02
N THR A 237 1.35 -4.50 13.77
CA THR A 237 0.72 -3.59 12.80
C THR A 237 0.73 -2.11 13.21
N GLU A 238 1.08 -1.81 14.45
CA GLU A 238 1.20 -0.46 14.99
C GLU A 238 2.53 0.22 14.68
N PHE A 239 3.53 -0.55 14.24
CA PHE A 239 4.90 -0.05 14.06
C PHE A 239 5.24 0.25 12.60
N SER A 240 6.04 1.27 12.39
CA SER A 240 6.57 1.63 11.06
C SER A 240 7.42 0.53 10.43
N GLY A 241 7.91 -0.42 11.24
CA GLY A 241 8.66 -1.60 10.82
C GLY A 241 7.80 -2.77 10.37
N TYR A 242 6.47 -2.67 10.40
CA TYR A 242 5.56 -3.72 9.99
C TYR A 242 5.83 -4.18 8.57
N SER A 243 6.08 -5.47 8.39
CA SER A 243 6.54 -6.06 7.13
C SER A 243 6.06 -7.50 7.00
N ASP A 244 6.12 -8.04 5.79
CA ASP A 244 5.91 -9.47 5.57
C ASP A 244 7.23 -10.20 5.41
N GLY A 245 7.32 -11.38 6.02
CA GLY A 245 8.39 -12.33 5.82
C GLY A 245 7.96 -13.52 4.97
N VAL A 246 8.92 -14.34 4.61
CA VAL A 246 8.71 -15.55 3.80
C VAL A 246 9.47 -16.72 4.34
N VAL A 247 8.80 -17.86 4.43
CA VAL A 247 9.41 -19.18 4.68
C VAL A 247 9.19 -20.06 3.45
N VAL A 248 10.25 -20.64 2.92
CA VAL A 248 10.21 -21.44 1.68
C VAL A 248 10.33 -22.92 2.02
N GLY A 249 9.38 -23.71 1.54
CA GLY A 249 9.37 -25.18 1.68
C GLY A 249 9.10 -25.90 0.38
N SER A 250 9.21 -27.22 0.39
CA SER A 250 8.95 -28.11 -0.75
C SER A 250 7.52 -28.68 -0.76
N LYS A 251 6.74 -28.43 0.30
CA LYS A 251 5.36 -28.91 0.47
C LYS A 251 4.49 -27.77 0.99
N PRO A 252 3.17 -27.82 0.82
CA PRO A 252 2.26 -26.79 1.36
C PRO A 252 2.16 -26.81 2.89
N LEU A 253 2.47 -27.93 3.54
CA LEU A 253 2.57 -28.07 4.99
C LEU A 253 3.99 -28.51 5.37
N PHE A 254 4.60 -27.89 6.38
CA PHE A 254 6.04 -28.04 6.66
C PHE A 254 6.40 -29.13 7.67
N TYR A 255 5.41 -29.87 8.20
CA TYR A 255 5.59 -30.81 9.29
C TYR A 255 6.77 -31.81 9.08
N ASP A 256 6.86 -32.43 7.91
CA ASP A 256 7.89 -33.43 7.59
C ASP A 256 8.81 -32.99 6.44
N SER A 257 8.91 -31.70 6.20
CA SER A 257 9.74 -31.20 5.11
C SER A 257 10.63 -30.05 5.59
N PRO A 258 11.88 -29.99 5.12
CA PRO A 258 12.73 -28.86 5.43
C PRO A 258 12.14 -27.55 4.87
N TYR A 259 12.27 -26.49 5.65
CA TYR A 259 11.90 -25.15 5.23
C TYR A 259 13.03 -24.16 5.57
N THR A 260 13.07 -23.07 4.84
CA THR A 260 14.09 -22.03 5.01
C THR A 260 13.45 -20.65 5.04
N PRO A 261 13.54 -19.92 6.16
CA PRO A 261 13.16 -18.51 6.18
C PRO A 261 14.10 -17.68 5.30
N GLN A 262 13.56 -16.75 4.53
CA GLN A 262 14.36 -15.69 3.93
C GLN A 262 14.88 -14.76 5.03
N SER A 263 16.14 -14.32 4.93
CA SER A 263 16.76 -13.48 5.95
C SER A 263 16.15 -12.09 6.04
N ASP A 264 15.85 -11.52 4.88
CA ASP A 264 15.23 -10.21 4.75
C ASP A 264 13.70 -10.32 4.63
N PRO A 265 12.94 -9.29 5.04
CA PRO A 265 11.51 -9.28 4.80
C PRO A 265 11.23 -9.29 3.29
N LEU A 266 10.10 -9.92 2.91
CA LEU A 266 9.56 -9.88 1.56
C LEU A 266 9.18 -8.45 1.18
N SER A 267 8.46 -7.77 2.07
CA SER A 267 7.99 -6.41 1.87
C SER A 267 8.30 -5.58 3.11
N TYR A 268 9.03 -4.50 2.93
CA TYR A 268 9.38 -3.56 3.98
C TYR A 268 9.42 -2.14 3.43
N LYS A 269 8.65 -1.25 4.00
CA LYS A 269 8.60 0.16 3.64
C LYS A 269 8.97 1.01 4.85
N GLY A 270 10.27 1.10 5.14
CA GLY A 270 10.81 1.75 6.34
C GLY A 270 10.86 3.28 6.30
N GLY A 271 10.55 3.91 5.17
CA GLY A 271 10.62 5.35 4.98
C GLY A 271 9.75 5.86 3.84
N GLY A 272 9.84 7.14 3.51
CA GLY A 272 9.00 7.81 2.52
C GLY A 272 7.69 8.32 3.12
N PHE A 273 6.70 8.61 2.26
CA PHE A 273 5.42 9.21 2.64
C PHE A 273 4.60 8.32 3.57
N SER A 274 4.45 7.04 3.22
CA SER A 274 3.80 6.03 4.06
C SER A 274 4.79 4.94 4.45
N ARG A 275 4.51 4.21 5.54
CA ARG A 275 5.38 3.16 6.07
C ARG A 275 4.59 1.87 6.30
N GLY A 276 5.29 0.81 6.71
CA GLY A 276 4.72 -0.52 6.88
C GLY A 276 4.92 -1.37 5.63
N ALA A 277 4.06 -2.25 5.32
CA ALA A 277 3.93 -3.23 4.24
C ALA A 277 3.79 -4.67 4.75
N GLY A 278 3.15 -4.84 5.91
CA GLY A 278 2.88 -6.14 6.52
C GLY A 278 1.43 -6.60 6.36
N HIS A 279 1.16 -7.83 6.74
CA HIS A 279 -0.11 -8.54 6.60
C HIS A 279 -0.71 -8.39 5.21
N GLY A 280 0.02 -8.91 4.24
CA GLY A 280 -0.32 -8.77 2.83
C GLY A 280 -0.61 -10.10 2.14
N ALA A 281 -0.96 -9.98 0.88
CA ALA A 281 -1.23 -11.10 -0.02
C ALA A 281 -0.52 -10.88 -1.35
N THR A 282 0.09 -11.95 -1.87
CA THR A 282 0.70 -11.95 -3.19
C THR A 282 -0.23 -12.59 -4.20
N PHE A 283 -0.43 -11.93 -5.33
CA PHE A 283 -1.31 -12.38 -6.41
C PHE A 283 -0.70 -12.10 -7.79
N GLN A 284 -1.31 -12.64 -8.82
CA GLN A 284 -0.90 -12.38 -10.20
C GLN A 284 -1.96 -11.55 -10.94
N ASP A 285 -1.47 -10.60 -11.76
CA ASP A 285 -2.32 -9.89 -12.72
C ASP A 285 -2.66 -10.75 -13.93
N ASN A 286 -3.41 -10.18 -14.89
CA ASN A 286 -3.82 -10.87 -16.11
C ASN A 286 -2.64 -11.18 -17.07
N ALA A 287 -1.52 -10.45 -16.91
CA ALA A 287 -0.27 -10.68 -17.64
C ALA A 287 0.69 -11.63 -16.90
N LYS A 288 0.25 -12.20 -15.75
CA LYS A 288 1.02 -13.11 -14.89
C LYS A 288 2.17 -12.43 -14.13
N ASN A 289 2.23 -11.10 -14.08
CA ASN A 289 3.13 -10.42 -13.16
C ASN A 289 2.66 -10.61 -11.72
N TYR A 290 3.61 -10.81 -10.81
CA TYR A 290 3.32 -10.86 -9.38
C TYR A 290 3.20 -9.46 -8.78
N TRP A 291 2.28 -9.33 -7.86
CA TRP A 291 1.99 -8.14 -7.07
C TRP A 291 1.79 -8.51 -5.62
N HIS A 292 2.21 -7.63 -4.73
CA HIS A 292 1.97 -7.75 -3.31
C HIS A 292 1.12 -6.56 -2.85
N ILE A 293 -0.02 -6.85 -2.23
CA ILE A 293 -0.84 -5.85 -1.54
C ILE A 293 -0.66 -6.02 -0.05
N SER A 294 -0.51 -4.94 0.70
CA SER A 294 -0.36 -5.00 2.16
C SER A 294 -0.81 -3.72 2.86
N THR A 295 -0.76 -3.75 4.17
CA THR A 295 -1.17 -2.65 5.05
C THR A 295 -0.15 -1.52 5.05
N SER A 296 -0.61 -0.28 4.87
CA SER A 296 0.16 0.95 5.10
C SER A 296 -0.22 1.58 6.45
N ILE A 297 0.76 1.94 7.25
CA ILE A 297 0.60 2.45 8.62
C ILE A 297 0.39 3.96 8.62
N ILE A 298 -0.65 4.42 9.29
CA ILE A 298 -0.93 5.84 9.54
C ILE A 298 -0.81 6.17 11.02
N CYS A 299 -1.63 5.59 11.88
CA CYS A 299 -1.57 5.69 13.34
C CYS A 299 -1.53 7.13 13.86
N VAL A 300 -2.39 8.01 13.36
CA VAL A 300 -2.53 9.40 13.82
C VAL A 300 -3.63 9.51 14.87
N LYS A 301 -4.82 9.00 14.56
CA LYS A 301 -5.99 9.04 15.44
C LYS A 301 -6.10 7.80 16.33
N ASN A 302 -5.57 6.69 15.85
CA ASN A 302 -5.56 5.42 16.57
C ASN A 302 -4.50 4.49 15.97
N THR A 303 -4.01 3.53 16.76
CA THR A 303 -3.10 2.45 16.33
C THR A 303 -3.62 1.71 15.09
N TRP A 304 -4.93 1.54 14.97
CA TRP A 304 -5.59 0.83 13.87
C TRP A 304 -5.96 1.73 12.67
N GLU A 305 -5.46 2.95 12.63
CA GLU A 305 -5.61 3.82 11.47
C GLU A 305 -4.60 3.44 10.40
N ARG A 306 -5.08 2.74 9.37
CA ARG A 306 -4.24 2.16 8.33
C ARG A 306 -4.88 2.34 6.95
N ARG A 307 -4.07 2.13 5.89
CA ARG A 307 -4.48 2.15 4.47
C ARG A 307 -3.89 0.91 3.78
N MET A 308 -3.95 0.88 2.46
CA MET A 308 -3.44 -0.22 1.65
C MET A 308 -2.47 0.29 0.58
N GLY A 309 -1.43 -0.51 0.30
CA GLY A 309 -0.50 -0.27 -0.79
C GLY A 309 -0.30 -1.52 -1.63
N ILE A 310 -0.02 -1.33 -2.92
CA ILE A 310 0.27 -2.39 -3.89
C ILE A 310 1.67 -2.16 -4.45
N TRP A 311 2.49 -3.20 -4.47
CA TRP A 311 3.87 -3.13 -4.96
C TRP A 311 4.19 -4.23 -5.96
N PRO A 312 5.04 -3.94 -6.96
CA PRO A 312 5.61 -4.96 -7.84
C PRO A 312 6.39 -6.01 -7.05
N THR A 313 6.13 -7.27 -7.33
CA THR A 313 6.72 -8.42 -6.66
C THR A 313 7.22 -9.42 -7.71
N GLY A 314 8.14 -10.28 -7.34
CA GLY A 314 8.66 -11.31 -8.24
C GLY A 314 9.59 -12.29 -7.55
N PHE A 315 10.22 -13.11 -8.37
CA PHE A 315 11.23 -14.07 -7.98
C PHE A 315 12.49 -13.84 -8.80
N ASP A 316 13.65 -14.00 -8.18
CA ASP A 316 14.91 -13.94 -8.90
C ASP A 316 15.29 -15.32 -9.49
N LYS A 317 16.44 -15.38 -10.16
CA LYS A 317 16.99 -16.62 -10.75
C LYS A 317 17.27 -17.75 -9.75
N ASP A 318 17.37 -17.44 -8.48
CA ASP A 318 17.63 -18.38 -7.37
C ASP A 318 16.34 -18.65 -6.57
N ASP A 319 15.18 -18.27 -7.13
CA ASP A 319 13.86 -18.38 -6.52
C ASP A 319 13.72 -17.61 -5.18
N VAL A 320 14.47 -16.52 -4.99
CA VAL A 320 14.26 -15.61 -3.86
C VAL A 320 13.09 -14.69 -4.20
N MET A 321 12.08 -14.70 -3.35
CA MET A 321 10.91 -13.83 -3.49
C MET A 321 11.25 -12.41 -3.01
N TRP A 322 10.88 -11.41 -3.77
CA TRP A 322 11.15 -10.00 -3.45
C TRP A 322 9.96 -9.10 -3.78
N THR A 323 9.86 -7.98 -3.09
CA THR A 323 8.89 -6.92 -3.37
C THR A 323 9.63 -5.58 -3.50
N ASN A 324 9.36 -4.85 -4.57
CA ASN A 324 9.99 -3.55 -4.78
C ASN A 324 9.21 -2.45 -4.05
N THR A 325 9.69 -2.04 -2.89
CA THR A 325 9.17 -0.91 -2.11
C THR A 325 9.97 0.38 -2.30
N ALA A 326 11.10 0.33 -3.03
CA ALA A 326 11.85 1.52 -3.43
C ALA A 326 10.96 2.42 -4.30
N PHE A 327 10.86 3.70 -3.95
CA PHE A 327 9.89 4.60 -4.57
C PHE A 327 8.44 4.08 -4.54
N GLY A 328 8.10 3.20 -3.59
CA GLY A 328 6.80 2.51 -3.54
C GLY A 328 5.58 3.41 -3.30
N ASP A 329 5.78 4.65 -2.90
CA ASP A 329 4.79 5.71 -2.77
C ASP A 329 4.98 6.86 -3.79
N TYR A 330 5.83 6.66 -4.81
CA TYR A 330 5.91 7.48 -6.02
C TYR A 330 5.05 6.84 -7.13
N PRO A 331 4.81 7.54 -8.25
CA PRO A 331 4.05 6.97 -9.36
C PRO A 331 4.66 5.68 -9.90
N LEU A 332 3.88 4.61 -9.90
CA LEU A 332 4.24 3.28 -10.36
C LEU A 332 3.39 2.89 -11.58
N TYR A 333 3.95 2.12 -12.50
CA TYR A 333 3.18 1.60 -13.62
C TYR A 333 2.11 0.62 -13.18
N LEU A 334 0.91 0.74 -13.76
CA LEU A 334 -0.16 -0.23 -13.63
C LEU A 334 0.27 -1.60 -14.17
N PRO A 335 -0.38 -2.71 -13.76
CA PRO A 335 -0.10 -4.06 -14.27
C PRO A 335 -0.09 -4.14 -15.79
N SER A 336 -1.04 -3.50 -16.46
CA SER A 336 -1.14 -3.50 -17.92
C SER A 336 0.00 -2.75 -18.63
N GLU A 337 0.72 -1.89 -17.93
CA GLU A 337 1.80 -1.05 -18.46
C GLU A 337 3.19 -1.50 -17.97
N ARG A 338 3.23 -2.37 -16.95
CA ARG A 338 4.48 -2.91 -16.40
C ARG A 338 5.11 -3.90 -17.37
N LYS A 339 6.40 -3.70 -17.65
CA LYS A 339 7.22 -4.67 -18.38
C LYS A 339 7.96 -5.56 -17.39
N GLU A 340 8.04 -6.84 -17.67
CA GLU A 340 8.92 -7.75 -16.94
C GLU A 340 10.36 -7.19 -16.99
N ASN A 341 11.02 -7.15 -15.84
CA ASN A 341 12.36 -6.57 -15.70
C ASN A 341 12.51 -5.08 -16.08
N GLY A 342 11.41 -4.37 -16.33
CA GLY A 342 11.39 -2.93 -16.55
C GLY A 342 11.36 -2.13 -15.25
N PRO A 343 11.54 -0.80 -15.32
CA PRO A 343 11.40 0.06 -14.16
C PRO A 343 9.97 -0.01 -13.61
N ALA A 344 9.82 0.04 -12.28
CA ALA A 344 8.51 -0.01 -11.62
C ALA A 344 7.67 1.25 -11.89
N GLY A 345 8.30 2.39 -12.17
CA GLY A 345 7.64 3.66 -12.41
C GLY A 345 8.31 4.50 -13.50
N PRO A 346 7.66 5.60 -13.90
CA PRO A 346 8.10 6.45 -15.01
C PRO A 346 9.31 7.35 -14.68
N GLY A 347 9.81 7.30 -13.43
CA GLY A 347 10.95 8.12 -13.01
C GLY A 347 10.61 9.59 -12.73
N TRP A 348 9.33 9.91 -12.52
CA TRP A 348 8.91 11.24 -12.06
C TRP A 348 9.24 11.42 -10.60
N MET A 349 9.89 12.54 -10.28
CA MET A 349 10.32 12.87 -8.93
C MET A 349 9.24 13.66 -8.18
N LEU A 350 9.27 13.61 -6.84
CA LEU A 350 8.54 14.55 -6.01
C LEU A 350 9.22 15.92 -6.12
N ILE A 351 8.52 16.92 -6.65
CA ILE A 351 9.11 18.22 -6.98
C ILE A 351 8.70 19.34 -6.03
N ASN A 352 7.90 19.04 -5.00
CA ASN A 352 7.46 20.02 -4.03
C ASN A 352 7.81 19.67 -2.56
N TYR A 353 8.77 18.76 -2.33
CA TYR A 353 9.23 18.44 -0.98
C TYR A 353 9.73 19.68 -0.25
N LYS A 354 9.11 20.01 0.89
CA LYS A 354 9.41 21.19 1.73
C LYS A 354 9.48 22.52 0.96
N LYS A 355 8.85 22.61 -0.21
CA LYS A 355 8.75 23.88 -0.94
C LYS A 355 7.76 24.82 -0.24
N PRO A 356 7.87 26.15 -0.48
CA PRO A 356 7.00 27.14 0.16
C PRO A 356 5.52 26.86 -0.09
N VAL A 357 4.74 26.94 0.98
CA VAL A 357 3.28 26.72 0.95
C VAL A 357 2.56 27.94 1.50
N THR A 358 1.48 28.32 0.84
CA THR A 358 0.51 29.32 1.33
C THR A 358 -0.89 28.71 1.35
N VAL A 359 -1.74 29.18 2.25
CA VAL A 359 -3.07 28.60 2.50
C VAL A 359 -4.09 29.71 2.76
N SER A 360 -5.37 29.37 2.57
CA SER A 360 -6.51 30.28 2.87
C SER A 360 -6.65 30.53 4.37
N SER A 361 -6.48 29.51 5.18
CA SER A 361 -6.60 29.56 6.65
C SER A 361 -5.83 28.40 7.29
N THR A 362 -5.60 28.46 8.60
CA THR A 362 -4.97 27.37 9.38
C THR A 362 -5.71 27.17 10.69
N LEU A 363 -6.09 25.92 10.98
CA LEU A 363 -6.69 25.52 12.25
C LEU A 363 -5.58 25.22 13.27
N GLY A 364 -5.50 26.05 14.32
CA GLY A 364 -4.57 25.80 15.45
C GLY A 364 -3.13 25.56 15.00
N SER A 365 -2.56 24.43 15.42
CA SER A 365 -1.18 24.02 15.13
C SER A 365 -1.01 23.16 13.87
N PHE A 366 -2.08 22.90 13.10
CA PHE A 366 -2.01 22.11 11.87
C PHE A 366 -1.38 22.88 10.72
N ASN A 367 -0.06 22.97 10.73
CA ASN A 367 0.75 23.87 9.92
C ASN A 367 0.71 23.53 8.43
N ALA A 368 0.73 24.55 7.56
CA ALA A 368 0.70 24.38 6.09
C ALA A 368 1.85 23.51 5.57
N ASN A 369 3.04 23.61 6.17
CA ASN A 369 4.21 22.84 5.76
C ASN A 369 4.05 21.32 5.92
N ASN A 370 3.15 20.88 6.79
CA ASN A 370 2.85 19.46 6.99
C ASN A 370 2.21 18.80 5.76
N ALA A 371 1.71 19.58 4.81
CA ALA A 371 1.16 19.04 3.57
C ALA A 371 2.22 18.73 2.50
N VAL A 372 3.50 19.08 2.73
CA VAL A 372 4.62 18.90 1.81
C VAL A 372 5.89 18.33 2.48
N ASP A 373 5.75 17.75 3.66
CA ASP A 373 6.87 17.22 4.47
C ASP A 373 7.16 15.72 4.22
N GLU A 374 6.43 15.10 3.30
CA GLU A 374 6.52 13.69 2.93
C GLU A 374 6.25 12.73 4.11
N SER A 375 5.27 13.10 4.94
CA SER A 375 4.78 12.27 6.05
C SER A 375 3.26 12.19 6.07
N ILE A 376 2.70 11.00 5.88
CA ILE A 376 1.25 10.79 5.98
C ILE A 376 0.71 10.99 7.40
N LYS A 377 1.61 10.97 8.41
CA LYS A 377 1.26 11.12 9.84
C LYS A 377 1.05 12.57 10.25
N THR A 378 1.52 13.52 9.47
CA THR A 378 1.35 14.96 9.69
C THR A 378 0.39 15.54 8.67
N TYR A 379 -0.27 16.64 9.00
CA TYR A 379 -1.17 17.27 8.05
C TYR A 379 -1.40 18.75 8.36
N TRP A 380 -1.78 19.49 7.33
CA TRP A 380 -2.38 20.82 7.44
C TRP A 380 -3.91 20.70 7.51
N SER A 381 -4.55 21.60 8.27
CA SER A 381 -6.00 21.75 8.26
C SER A 381 -6.41 23.20 8.10
N ALA A 382 -7.31 23.48 7.19
CA ALA A 382 -8.05 24.75 7.16
C ALA A 382 -8.97 24.86 8.38
N LYS A 383 -9.40 26.09 8.71
CA LYS A 383 -10.37 26.33 9.79
C LYS A 383 -11.75 25.75 9.50
N THR A 384 -12.09 25.58 8.23
CA THR A 384 -13.41 25.14 7.79
C THR A 384 -13.34 24.09 6.68
N ALA A 385 -14.49 23.51 6.31
CA ALA A 385 -14.66 22.70 5.12
C ALA A 385 -15.33 23.51 3.97
N ASN A 386 -15.47 24.82 4.12
CA ASN A 386 -16.21 25.65 3.17
C ASN A 386 -15.58 25.59 1.78
N SER A 387 -16.43 25.71 0.77
CA SER A 387 -15.98 25.94 -0.58
C SER A 387 -15.12 27.21 -0.65
N GLY A 388 -14.00 27.12 -1.36
CA GLY A 388 -13.06 28.23 -1.49
C GLY A 388 -11.88 28.17 -0.53
N GLU A 389 -11.82 27.26 0.47
CA GLU A 389 -10.55 26.97 1.18
C GLU A 389 -9.53 26.41 0.20
N TRP A 390 -8.26 26.76 0.36
CA TRP A 390 -7.21 26.35 -0.59
C TRP A 390 -5.83 26.20 0.05
N ILE A 391 -5.01 25.40 -0.63
CA ILE A 391 -3.57 25.25 -0.38
C ILE A 391 -2.81 25.43 -1.68
N GLN A 392 -1.68 26.14 -1.66
CA GLN A 392 -0.84 26.43 -2.81
C GLN A 392 0.62 26.13 -2.48
N THR A 393 1.34 25.45 -3.38
CA THR A 393 2.79 25.26 -3.31
C THR A 393 3.50 26.02 -4.43
N ASP A 394 4.64 26.65 -4.11
CA ASP A 394 5.58 27.24 -5.08
C ASP A 394 6.71 26.24 -5.34
N LEU A 395 6.81 25.71 -6.53
CA LEU A 395 7.88 24.76 -6.92
C LEU A 395 9.27 25.40 -6.98
N GLY A 396 9.36 26.74 -6.78
CA GLY A 396 10.60 27.52 -6.81
C GLY A 396 11.02 27.97 -8.21
N SER A 397 10.77 27.16 -9.22
CA SER A 397 11.05 27.43 -10.64
C SER A 397 10.01 26.77 -11.55
N LEU A 398 10.08 27.06 -12.85
CA LEU A 398 9.27 26.33 -13.82
C LEU A 398 9.69 24.87 -13.86
N ALA A 399 8.72 23.97 -13.61
CA ALA A 399 8.87 22.53 -13.64
C ALA A 399 7.88 21.90 -14.61
N THR A 400 8.17 20.70 -15.07
CA THR A 400 7.24 19.88 -15.84
C THR A 400 6.48 18.98 -14.87
N VAL A 401 5.19 19.24 -14.67
CA VAL A 401 4.29 18.45 -13.81
C VAL A 401 3.64 17.36 -14.65
N ASN A 402 3.73 16.11 -14.19
CA ASN A 402 3.16 14.93 -14.84
C ASN A 402 1.99 14.34 -14.06
N ALA A 403 2.05 14.38 -12.73
CA ALA A 403 1.00 13.84 -11.87
C ALA A 403 0.91 14.60 -10.54
N ILE A 404 -0.25 14.49 -9.89
CA ILE A 404 -0.51 15.08 -8.57
C ILE A 404 -1.25 14.05 -7.73
N GLN A 405 -0.84 13.90 -6.46
CA GLN A 405 -1.58 13.11 -5.49
C GLN A 405 -2.06 14.03 -4.36
N ILE A 406 -3.34 13.89 -4.02
CA ILE A 406 -3.97 14.56 -2.89
C ILE A 406 -4.29 13.51 -1.85
N ASN A 407 -3.73 13.66 -0.64
CA ASN A 407 -4.02 12.80 0.48
C ASN A 407 -4.77 13.62 1.53
N TYR A 408 -6.05 13.31 1.74
CA TYR A 408 -6.88 13.98 2.73
C TYR A 408 -6.63 13.38 4.12
N ALA A 409 -6.66 14.24 5.15
CA ALA A 409 -6.63 13.85 6.55
C ALA A 409 -8.04 13.94 7.16
N ASP A 410 -8.31 13.08 8.15
CA ASP A 410 -9.64 12.96 8.76
C ASP A 410 -9.80 13.94 9.96
N GLN A 411 -9.54 15.25 9.75
CA GLN A 411 -9.72 16.26 10.81
C GLN A 411 -11.21 16.54 11.06
N ASP A 412 -11.66 16.32 12.30
CA ASP A 412 -13.05 16.48 12.74
C ASP A 412 -14.04 15.68 11.90
N ALA A 413 -13.64 14.49 11.44
CA ALA A 413 -14.55 13.58 10.78
C ALA A 413 -15.67 13.11 11.71
N GLU A 414 -16.90 12.98 11.19
CA GLU A 414 -18.09 12.63 12.00
C GLU A 414 -18.63 11.23 11.71
N PHE A 415 -18.10 10.56 10.69
CA PHE A 415 -18.62 9.28 10.24
C PHE A 415 -18.02 8.08 10.99
N ILE A 416 -18.82 7.01 11.06
CA ILE A 416 -18.45 5.69 11.55
C ILE A 416 -18.84 4.67 10.48
N GLY A 417 -18.06 3.63 10.29
CA GLY A 417 -18.30 2.56 9.33
C GLY A 417 -18.27 3.01 7.87
N LYS A 418 -18.79 2.18 6.99
CA LYS A 418 -18.84 2.49 5.55
C LYS A 418 -19.95 3.49 5.25
N GLN A 419 -19.57 4.58 4.60
CA GLN A 419 -20.53 5.57 4.10
C GLN A 419 -20.74 5.39 2.60
N THR A 420 -21.94 5.69 2.13
CA THR A 420 -22.31 5.66 0.71
C THR A 420 -22.79 7.05 0.26
N GLY A 421 -22.58 7.37 -1.01
CA GLY A 421 -23.03 8.67 -1.56
C GLY A 421 -22.21 9.87 -1.10
N ILE A 422 -21.09 9.68 -0.42
CA ILE A 422 -20.16 10.75 -0.06
C ILE A 422 -19.16 10.97 -1.19
N PHE A 423 -18.63 12.18 -1.28
CA PHE A 423 -17.70 12.56 -2.35
C PHE A 423 -16.82 13.75 -1.98
N HIS A 424 -15.67 13.85 -2.66
CA HIS A 424 -14.82 15.04 -2.64
C HIS A 424 -15.01 15.84 -3.93
N GLN A 425 -15.07 17.17 -3.84
CA GLN A 425 -15.03 18.03 -5.03
C GLN A 425 -13.98 19.12 -4.85
N TYR A 426 -13.21 19.34 -5.89
CA TYR A 426 -12.11 20.29 -5.86
C TYR A 426 -11.71 20.73 -7.28
N LYS A 427 -10.84 21.76 -7.35
CA LYS A 427 -10.10 22.12 -8.57
C LYS A 427 -8.61 22.19 -8.25
N ILE A 428 -7.79 21.80 -9.21
CA ILE A 428 -6.35 22.09 -9.20
C ILE A 428 -6.10 23.16 -10.26
N LEU A 429 -5.47 24.23 -9.82
CA LEU A 429 -5.07 25.35 -10.67
C LEU A 429 -3.55 25.37 -10.81
N SER A 430 -3.06 25.82 -11.95
CA SER A 430 -1.64 26.04 -12.23
C SER A 430 -1.37 27.49 -12.60
N SER A 431 -0.18 27.99 -12.31
CA SER A 431 0.25 29.34 -12.69
C SER A 431 1.76 29.38 -12.86
N VAL A 432 2.24 30.18 -13.81
CA VAL A 432 3.68 30.45 -14.00
C VAL A 432 4.17 31.64 -13.19
N ASP A 433 3.29 32.58 -12.83
CA ASP A 433 3.60 33.85 -12.17
C ASP A 433 2.93 34.04 -10.79
N GLY A 434 2.10 33.07 -10.37
CA GLY A 434 1.33 33.15 -9.13
C GLY A 434 0.16 34.15 -9.16
N LYS A 435 -0.09 34.81 -10.28
CA LYS A 435 -1.14 35.84 -10.47
C LYS A 435 -2.23 35.38 -11.42
N LYS A 436 -1.85 34.86 -12.59
CA LYS A 436 -2.80 34.32 -13.56
C LYS A 436 -2.90 32.81 -13.39
N TRP A 437 -4.12 32.33 -13.16
CA TRP A 437 -4.40 30.92 -12.86
C TRP A 437 -5.20 30.28 -13.99
N THR A 438 -4.81 29.07 -14.33
CA THR A 438 -5.51 28.20 -15.29
C THR A 438 -5.94 26.93 -14.57
N THR A 439 -7.16 26.48 -14.83
CA THR A 439 -7.65 25.20 -14.31
C THR A 439 -6.87 24.06 -14.97
N LEU A 440 -6.16 23.27 -14.17
CA LEU A 440 -5.41 22.11 -14.59
C LEU A 440 -6.27 20.84 -14.47
N VAL A 441 -7.00 20.70 -13.36
CA VAL A 441 -7.93 19.60 -13.10
C VAL A 441 -9.22 20.17 -12.54
N ASP A 442 -10.35 19.76 -13.08
CA ASP A 442 -11.68 20.12 -12.59
C ASP A 442 -12.45 18.87 -12.12
N LYS A 443 -12.53 18.67 -10.82
CA LYS A 443 -13.33 17.64 -10.15
C LYS A 443 -14.57 18.22 -9.47
N SER A 444 -15.07 19.39 -9.91
CA SER A 444 -16.26 20.05 -9.32
C SER A 444 -17.55 19.25 -9.48
N GLN A 445 -17.58 18.27 -10.37
CA GLN A 445 -18.71 17.37 -10.59
C GLN A 445 -18.43 15.94 -10.14
N ASN A 446 -17.33 15.70 -9.40
CA ASN A 446 -17.01 14.37 -8.92
C ASN A 446 -18.07 13.89 -7.93
N LYS A 447 -18.45 12.62 -8.05
CA LYS A 447 -19.43 11.93 -7.18
C LYS A 447 -18.83 10.73 -6.45
N LYS A 448 -17.49 10.67 -6.40
CA LYS A 448 -16.76 9.57 -5.74
C LYS A 448 -16.07 10.09 -4.49
N ASP A 449 -15.98 9.24 -3.50
CA ASP A 449 -15.10 9.42 -2.36
C ASP A 449 -13.66 9.06 -2.76
N VAL A 450 -12.74 10.02 -2.66
CA VAL A 450 -11.36 9.90 -3.18
C VAL A 450 -10.34 10.40 -2.14
N PRO A 451 -10.17 9.67 -1.04
CA PRO A 451 -9.31 10.10 0.06
C PRO A 451 -7.81 10.18 -0.29
N HIS A 452 -7.37 9.47 -1.32
CA HIS A 452 -5.99 9.46 -1.83
C HIS A 452 -6.00 9.64 -3.35
N ASP A 453 -6.57 10.77 -3.83
CA ASP A 453 -6.78 10.97 -5.27
C ASP A 453 -5.46 11.22 -6.00
N TYR A 454 -5.09 10.27 -6.85
CA TYR A 454 -3.94 10.37 -7.74
C TYR A 454 -4.40 10.68 -9.16
N ILE A 455 -3.85 11.76 -9.72
CA ILE A 455 -4.18 12.27 -11.03
C ILE A 455 -2.93 12.29 -11.90
N GLU A 456 -2.85 11.40 -12.88
CA GLU A 456 -1.90 11.49 -13.98
C GLU A 456 -2.46 12.48 -15.01
N LEU A 457 -1.70 13.51 -15.36
CA LEU A 457 -2.13 14.50 -16.33
C LEU A 457 -2.08 13.92 -17.75
N GLU A 458 -3.09 14.20 -18.56
CA GLU A 458 -3.13 13.76 -19.96
C GLU A 458 -1.92 14.23 -20.76
N LYS A 459 -1.44 15.43 -20.46
CA LYS A 459 -0.21 16.02 -21.02
C LYS A 459 0.56 16.70 -19.90
N PRO A 460 1.89 16.52 -19.87
CA PRO A 460 2.74 17.26 -18.93
C PRO A 460 2.54 18.77 -19.07
N VAL A 461 2.50 19.48 -17.94
CA VAL A 461 2.29 20.93 -17.90
C VAL A 461 3.49 21.63 -17.30
N LYS A 462 4.01 22.65 -18.00
CA LYS A 462 5.06 23.53 -17.44
C LYS A 462 4.41 24.60 -16.57
N THR A 463 4.73 24.59 -15.29
CA THR A 463 4.20 25.54 -14.31
C THR A 463 5.17 25.73 -13.14
N ARG A 464 4.99 26.80 -12.35
CA ARG A 464 5.72 27.04 -11.11
C ARG A 464 4.82 26.87 -9.86
N PHE A 465 3.54 27.18 -9.97
CA PHE A 465 2.63 27.15 -8.83
C PHE A 465 1.51 26.14 -9.08
N ILE A 466 1.21 25.36 -8.05
CA ILE A 466 0.05 24.47 -8.00
C ILE A 466 -0.82 24.89 -6.82
N LYS A 467 -2.13 25.05 -7.07
CA LYS A 467 -3.11 25.39 -6.05
C LYS A 467 -4.27 24.40 -6.08
N LEU A 468 -4.54 23.77 -4.93
CA LEU A 468 -5.71 22.95 -4.70
C LEU A 468 -6.79 23.80 -4.02
N VAL A 469 -7.97 23.87 -4.62
CA VAL A 469 -9.12 24.61 -4.11
C VAL A 469 -10.24 23.65 -3.75
N ASN A 470 -10.66 23.66 -2.50
CA ASN A 470 -11.80 22.88 -2.03
C ASN A 470 -13.12 23.40 -2.59
N ILE A 471 -13.99 22.50 -3.00
CA ILE A 471 -15.39 22.78 -3.36
C ILE A 471 -16.32 22.07 -2.38
N HIS A 472 -16.04 20.79 -2.06
CA HIS A 472 -16.83 20.00 -1.14
C HIS A 472 -15.98 18.93 -0.44
N MET A 473 -16.10 18.87 0.88
CA MET A 473 -15.60 17.79 1.73
C MET A 473 -16.76 16.90 2.17
N PRO A 474 -16.61 15.58 2.20
CA PRO A 474 -17.66 14.66 2.65
C PRO A 474 -17.97 14.82 4.15
N THR A 475 -16.98 15.15 4.96
CA THR A 475 -17.06 15.34 6.41
C THR A 475 -15.86 16.11 6.93
N GLY A 476 -15.95 16.63 8.15
CA GLY A 476 -14.85 17.26 8.87
C GLY A 476 -14.38 18.59 8.27
N LYS A 477 -13.08 18.80 8.27
CA LYS A 477 -12.40 20.01 7.79
C LYS A 477 -11.70 19.73 6.45
N PHE A 478 -11.37 20.78 5.69
CA PHE A 478 -10.46 20.65 4.57
C PHE A 478 -9.04 20.48 5.10
N ALA A 479 -8.59 19.23 5.17
CA ALA A 479 -7.30 18.85 5.76
C ALA A 479 -6.53 17.95 4.81
N ILE A 480 -5.22 18.22 4.65
CA ILE A 480 -4.33 17.59 3.68
C ILE A 480 -3.08 17.07 4.41
N SER A 481 -2.86 15.76 4.38
CA SER A 481 -1.62 15.13 4.83
C SER A 481 -0.55 15.09 3.73
N GLY A 482 -0.95 15.19 2.46
CA GLY A 482 0.01 15.26 1.36
C GLY A 482 -0.58 15.89 0.11
N LEU A 483 -0.11 17.06 -0.27
CA LEU A 483 -0.23 17.59 -1.63
C LEU A 483 1.09 17.28 -2.35
N ARG A 484 1.12 16.18 -3.07
CA ARG A 484 2.33 15.66 -3.69
C ARG A 484 2.31 15.91 -5.19
N VAL A 485 3.30 16.65 -5.69
CA VAL A 485 3.42 17.03 -7.11
C VAL A 485 4.59 16.26 -7.72
N PHE A 486 4.32 15.49 -8.75
CA PHE A 486 5.31 14.64 -9.42
C PHE A 486 5.62 15.13 -10.82
N GLY A 487 6.91 15.10 -11.16
CA GLY A 487 7.37 15.54 -12.45
C GLY A 487 8.89 15.60 -12.53
N ASN A 488 9.39 16.54 -13.33
CA ASN A 488 10.81 16.76 -13.50
C ASN A 488 11.12 18.26 -13.52
N CYS A 489 12.12 18.66 -12.76
CA CYS A 489 12.70 19.99 -12.80
C CYS A 489 13.86 20.06 -13.79
N ASN A 490 14.32 21.29 -14.13
CA ASN A 490 15.39 21.48 -15.12
C ASN A 490 16.79 21.66 -14.48
N GLY A 491 16.92 21.34 -13.18
CA GLY A 491 18.18 21.41 -12.46
C GLY A 491 19.05 20.16 -12.64
N GLN A 492 20.13 20.10 -11.89
CA GLN A 492 21.02 18.95 -11.86
C GLN A 492 20.54 17.93 -10.83
N LYS A 493 20.59 16.66 -11.18
CA LYS A 493 20.45 15.58 -10.21
C LYS A 493 21.63 15.57 -9.24
N PRO A 494 21.48 14.98 -8.03
CA PRO A 494 22.57 14.93 -7.06
C PRO A 494 23.78 14.15 -7.58
N ASP A 495 24.95 14.48 -7.07
CA ASP A 495 26.14 13.65 -7.23
C ASP A 495 25.97 12.32 -6.49
N ALA A 496 26.75 11.31 -6.88
CA ALA A 496 26.79 10.05 -6.16
C ALA A 496 27.32 10.25 -4.73
N VAL A 497 26.70 9.56 -3.78
CA VAL A 497 27.20 9.54 -2.39
C VAL A 497 28.63 8.96 -2.37
N LYS A 498 29.50 9.58 -1.60
CA LYS A 498 30.88 9.11 -1.38
C LYS A 498 31.01 8.56 0.04
N ASN A 499 31.94 7.60 0.20
CA ASN A 499 32.35 7.11 1.54
C ASN A 499 31.19 6.62 2.41
N LEU A 500 30.34 5.72 1.87
CA LEU A 500 29.37 5.00 2.68
C LEU A 500 30.08 4.17 3.75
N ILE A 501 29.79 4.44 5.01
CA ILE A 501 30.36 3.74 6.18
C ILE A 501 29.24 2.90 6.79
N VAL A 502 29.50 1.62 7.00
CA VAL A 502 28.60 0.68 7.66
C VAL A 502 29.37 0.00 8.79
N LEU A 503 28.90 0.17 10.02
CA LEU A 503 29.53 -0.38 11.23
C LEU A 503 28.52 -1.31 11.92
N ARG A 504 28.67 -2.61 11.74
CA ARG A 504 27.88 -3.60 12.46
C ARG A 504 28.24 -3.60 13.94
N THR A 505 27.25 -3.67 14.83
CA THR A 505 27.52 -3.65 16.26
C THR A 505 27.97 -5.03 16.74
N GLU A 506 28.99 -5.07 17.60
CA GLU A 506 29.49 -6.32 18.16
C GLU A 506 28.52 -6.95 19.17
N LYS A 507 27.81 -6.10 19.94
CA LYS A 507 26.89 -6.55 20.98
C LYS A 507 25.60 -7.13 20.42
N ASP A 508 25.14 -6.63 19.29
CA ASP A 508 23.91 -7.09 18.62
C ASP A 508 24.11 -7.12 17.11
N LYS A 509 24.51 -8.27 16.60
CA LYS A 509 24.78 -8.47 15.16
C LYS A 509 23.53 -8.29 14.25
N ARG A 510 22.36 -8.00 14.82
CA ARG A 510 21.16 -7.61 14.06
C ARG A 510 21.14 -6.12 13.71
N SER A 511 22.12 -5.35 14.21
CA SER A 511 22.15 -3.90 14.12
C SER A 511 23.44 -3.37 13.50
N ALA A 512 23.33 -2.28 12.74
CA ALA A 512 24.45 -1.53 12.20
C ALA A 512 24.19 -0.03 12.26
N TYR A 513 25.24 0.75 12.51
CA TYR A 513 25.23 2.19 12.31
C TYR A 513 25.76 2.49 10.91
N ILE A 514 24.97 3.21 10.14
CA ILE A 514 25.26 3.56 8.73
C ILE A 514 25.31 5.07 8.63
N LYS A 515 26.37 5.61 8.00
CA LYS A 515 26.49 7.03 7.73
C LYS A 515 27.19 7.33 6.41
N TRP A 516 26.93 8.50 5.89
CA TRP A 516 27.53 9.00 4.66
C TRP A 516 27.63 10.54 4.71
N PRO A 517 28.56 11.15 3.96
CA PRO A 517 28.57 12.60 3.81
C PRO A 517 27.31 13.09 3.12
N SER A 518 26.80 14.24 3.55
CA SER A 518 25.70 14.90 2.84
C SER A 518 26.10 15.22 1.40
N VAL A 519 25.14 15.10 0.49
CA VAL A 519 25.29 15.47 -0.92
C VAL A 519 24.53 16.77 -1.16
N ASP A 520 25.20 17.74 -1.76
CA ASP A 520 24.60 19.02 -2.09
C ASP A 520 23.34 18.82 -2.95
N ASN A 521 22.29 19.57 -2.64
CA ASN A 521 20.99 19.52 -3.29
C ASN A 521 20.23 18.17 -3.15
N ALA A 522 20.69 17.20 -2.37
CA ALA A 522 19.91 16.02 -2.03
C ALA A 522 18.95 16.33 -0.88
N PHE A 523 17.69 15.91 -1.00
CA PHE A 523 16.71 15.99 0.08
C PHE A 523 16.40 14.61 0.70
N ALA A 524 16.75 13.53 0.02
CA ALA A 524 16.56 12.17 0.50
C ALA A 524 17.61 11.21 -0.07
N TYR A 525 17.65 10.03 0.51
CA TYR A 525 18.53 8.93 0.11
C TYR A 525 17.75 7.63 0.10
N ASN A 526 18.00 6.77 -0.88
CA ASN A 526 17.57 5.38 -0.87
C ASN A 526 18.73 4.49 -0.41
N LEU A 527 18.61 3.92 0.77
CA LEU A 527 19.52 2.92 1.30
C LEU A 527 19.02 1.53 0.92
N TYR A 528 19.71 0.88 0.00
CA TYR A 528 19.43 -0.49 -0.43
C TYR A 528 20.24 -1.49 0.41
N TYR A 529 19.62 -2.62 0.72
CA TYR A 529 20.30 -3.68 1.46
C TYR A 529 19.81 -5.08 1.09
N GLY A 530 20.62 -6.08 1.43
CA GLY A 530 20.34 -7.50 1.24
C GLY A 530 21.48 -8.38 1.67
N THR A 531 21.32 -9.69 1.53
CA THR A 531 22.29 -10.70 1.95
C THR A 531 23.28 -11.16 0.87
N ALA A 532 23.18 -10.59 -0.34
CA ALA A 532 24.14 -10.78 -1.42
C ALA A 532 24.33 -9.49 -2.22
N PRO A 533 25.48 -9.28 -2.89
CA PRO A 533 25.76 -8.04 -3.59
C PRO A 533 24.85 -7.76 -4.79
N ASP A 534 24.27 -8.80 -5.38
CA ASP A 534 23.31 -8.76 -6.49
C ASP A 534 21.84 -8.89 -6.02
N LYS A 535 21.58 -8.93 -4.70
CA LYS A 535 20.24 -9.11 -4.10
C LYS A 535 19.89 -8.00 -3.11
N LEU A 536 20.07 -6.75 -3.51
CA LEU A 536 19.70 -5.58 -2.71
C LEU A 536 18.24 -5.22 -2.98
N TYR A 537 17.30 -6.11 -2.61
CA TYR A 537 15.89 -5.96 -2.95
C TYR A 537 15.15 -5.02 -2.01
N ASN A 538 15.60 -4.88 -0.77
CA ASN A 538 14.98 -4.01 0.21
C ASN A 538 15.57 -2.61 0.17
N CYS A 539 14.72 -1.60 0.43
CA CYS A 539 15.10 -0.20 0.37
C CYS A 539 14.44 0.60 1.50
N ILE A 540 15.21 1.51 2.09
CA ILE A 540 14.71 2.50 3.04
C ILE A 540 14.95 3.88 2.45
N MET A 541 13.90 4.68 2.30
CA MET A 541 14.00 6.08 1.88
C MET A 541 14.16 6.97 3.12
N ILE A 542 15.28 7.67 3.19
CA ILE A 542 15.67 8.50 4.34
C ILE A 542 15.67 9.97 3.90
N HIS A 543 14.80 10.78 4.50
CA HIS A 543 14.73 12.21 4.27
C HIS A 543 15.51 12.97 5.35
N ASP A 544 16.18 14.07 4.96
CA ASP A 544 16.84 15.05 5.86
C ASP A 544 18.03 14.55 6.68
N PHE A 545 18.31 13.27 6.69
CA PHE A 545 19.42 12.70 7.47
C PHE A 545 20.46 12.07 6.55
N ASN A 546 21.69 12.02 7.02
CA ASN A 546 22.83 11.36 6.37
C ASN A 546 23.42 10.26 7.27
N GLU A 547 22.59 9.72 8.15
CA GLU A 547 22.89 8.57 8.99
C GLU A 547 21.64 7.76 9.29
N TYR A 548 21.80 6.48 9.60
CA TYR A 548 20.68 5.58 9.91
C TYR A 548 21.12 4.44 10.84
N TRP A 549 20.34 4.19 11.89
CA TRP A 549 20.46 3.00 12.71
C TRP A 549 19.65 1.87 12.11
N PHE A 550 20.32 0.98 11.37
CA PHE A 550 19.70 -0.17 10.75
C PHE A 550 19.66 -1.34 11.75
N LYS A 551 18.48 -1.88 12.03
CA LYS A 551 18.25 -2.90 13.07
C LYS A 551 17.57 -4.16 12.54
N ALA A 552 17.53 -4.35 11.23
CA ALA A 552 16.76 -5.39 10.57
C ALA A 552 17.56 -6.62 10.11
N MET A 553 18.85 -6.74 10.43
CA MET A 553 19.72 -7.80 9.90
C MET A 553 19.43 -9.19 10.48
N ASP A 554 19.67 -10.22 9.69
CA ASP A 554 19.91 -11.59 10.15
C ASP A 554 21.30 -11.64 10.84
N SER A 555 21.33 -11.98 12.12
CA SER A 555 22.57 -12.03 12.91
C SER A 555 23.60 -13.04 12.40
N GLN A 556 23.19 -13.99 11.55
CA GLN A 556 24.02 -15.10 11.05
C GLN A 556 24.46 -14.91 9.59
N LYS A 557 24.15 -13.78 8.97
CA LYS A 557 24.49 -13.49 7.57
C LYS A 557 25.33 -12.22 7.44
N ALA A 558 26.22 -12.20 6.45
CA ALA A 558 26.81 -10.97 5.97
C ALA A 558 25.74 -10.13 5.26
N TYR A 559 25.89 -8.80 5.32
CA TYR A 559 25.00 -7.87 4.65
C TYR A 559 25.75 -6.99 3.66
N TYR A 560 25.01 -6.54 2.67
CA TYR A 560 25.49 -5.70 1.59
C TYR A 560 24.61 -4.46 1.48
N PHE A 561 25.25 -3.29 1.35
CA PHE A 561 24.56 -2.00 1.31
C PHE A 561 25.03 -1.20 0.12
N SER A 562 24.12 -0.44 -0.47
CA SER A 562 24.38 0.58 -1.47
C SER A 562 23.41 1.74 -1.27
N ILE A 563 23.81 2.96 -1.61
CA ILE A 563 22.99 4.14 -1.39
C ILE A 563 23.02 5.04 -2.64
N GLU A 564 21.91 5.72 -2.89
CA GLU A 564 21.77 6.77 -3.90
C GLU A 564 21.14 8.01 -3.29
N ALA A 565 21.48 9.18 -3.80
CA ALA A 565 20.92 10.46 -3.41
C ALA A 565 19.77 10.88 -4.34
N ILE A 566 18.80 11.62 -3.81
CA ILE A 566 17.55 11.99 -4.49
C ILE A 566 17.31 13.49 -4.37
N ASN A 567 16.91 14.13 -5.48
CA ASN A 567 16.31 15.46 -5.48
C ASN A 567 15.16 15.56 -6.51
N GLU A 568 14.61 16.77 -6.68
CA GLU A 568 13.54 17.04 -7.64
C GLU A 568 13.95 16.91 -9.13
N ASN A 569 15.23 16.72 -9.42
CA ASN A 569 15.77 16.57 -10.77
C ASN A 569 16.13 15.13 -11.11
N GLY A 570 16.11 14.23 -10.13
CA GLY A 570 16.41 12.82 -10.34
C GLY A 570 17.19 12.16 -9.23
N VAL A 571 17.81 11.05 -9.58
CA VAL A 571 18.53 10.14 -8.68
C VAL A 571 19.99 10.06 -9.11
N SER A 572 20.89 10.04 -8.15
CA SER A 572 22.34 9.84 -8.42
C SER A 572 22.65 8.40 -8.88
N ALA A 573 23.87 8.15 -9.30
CA ALA A 573 24.37 6.78 -9.35
C ALA A 573 24.43 6.20 -7.92
N LYS A 574 24.24 4.88 -7.81
CA LYS A 574 24.44 4.13 -6.55
C LYS A 574 25.92 4.06 -6.21
N THR A 575 26.24 3.99 -4.92
CA THR A 575 27.60 3.68 -4.46
C THR A 575 27.99 2.26 -4.87
N GLU A 576 29.30 1.98 -4.84
CA GLU A 576 29.76 0.60 -4.77
C GLU A 576 29.13 -0.12 -3.56
N VAL A 577 28.91 -1.42 -3.74
CA VAL A 577 28.29 -2.24 -2.69
C VAL A 577 29.27 -2.42 -1.53
N LYS A 578 28.83 -2.03 -0.34
CA LYS A 578 29.60 -2.17 0.90
C LYS A 578 29.16 -3.44 1.65
N LYS A 579 30.11 -4.38 1.83
CA LYS A 579 29.88 -5.58 2.65
C LYS A 579 30.16 -5.29 4.12
N VAL A 580 29.38 -5.91 5.02
CA VAL A 580 29.63 -6.01 6.46
C VAL A 580 29.33 -7.44 6.95
N ASP A 581 30.24 -8.02 7.77
CA ASP A 581 30.16 -9.38 8.31
C ASP A 581 29.55 -9.44 9.72
#